data_2a50345d39791007e6667a3930ca8a9f
#
_entry.id   2a50345d39791007e6667a3930ca8a9f
#
_cell.length_a   1.000
_cell.length_b   1.000
_cell.length_c   1.000
_cell.angle_alpha   90.00
_cell.angle_beta   90.00
_cell.angle_gamma   90.00
#
_symmetry.space_group_name_H-M   'P 1'
#
loop_
_entity.id
_entity.type
_entity.pdbx_description
1 polymer ?
#
loop_
_entity_poly.entity_id
_entity_poly.type
_entity_poly.pdbx_seq_one_letter_code
_entity_poly.pdbx_strand_id
1 'polypeptide(L)'
;IYYKREPVKETPKEVQKEEEKVLTPPWEPEPVTSSTPVIITKPLFAIKTNLLYDALSAVNLEIEVPVGKRWSVAAEGIFPWWKASRADWTMQLLAGHATVKYWLGDRDARDVLTGWNIGLYGGAGKYDLQFFDKDGEQGDFFDAGIQGAYAHKIGKCFRMEYSLGVGYLQRDSKKYDKANDTMHGDIKVFRYPWEVKRRQWFGPTSAKISLVWLLNKKTVK
;
A
#
# COMPACT_ATOMS: atom_id res chain seq x y z
N ILE A 1 37.91 -32.28 -74.25
CA ILE A 1 36.98 -31.38 -74.92
C ILE A 1 35.71 -31.36 -74.15
N TYR A 2 35.50 -30.33 -73.29
CA TYR A 2 34.30 -30.17 -72.49
C TYR A 2 33.36 -29.20 -73.22
N TYR A 3 32.18 -29.67 -73.59
CA TYR A 3 31.09 -28.81 -74.06
C TYR A 3 30.34 -28.18 -72.89
N LYS A 4 30.41 -26.87 -72.82
CA LYS A 4 29.67 -26.03 -71.89
C LYS A 4 28.26 -25.80 -72.42
N ARG A 5 27.21 -26.33 -71.76
CA ARG A 5 25.82 -26.04 -72.12
C ARG A 5 25.44 -24.69 -71.49
N GLU A 6 24.94 -23.80 -72.29
CA GLU A 6 24.33 -22.54 -71.84
C GLU A 6 22.92 -22.83 -71.31
N PRO A 7 22.49 -22.10 -70.23
CA PRO A 7 21.14 -22.26 -69.73
C PRO A 7 20.14 -21.54 -70.64
N VAL A 8 19.06 -22.28 -70.95
CA VAL A 8 17.88 -21.79 -71.66
C VAL A 8 17.15 -20.78 -70.78
N LYS A 9 16.93 -19.56 -71.27
CA LYS A 9 16.05 -18.56 -70.67
C LYS A 9 14.59 -18.99 -70.86
N GLU A 10 13.95 -19.39 -69.78
CA GLU A 10 12.51 -19.54 -69.77
C GLU A 10 11.84 -18.17 -69.62
N THR A 11 10.98 -17.85 -70.55
CA THR A 11 10.14 -16.65 -70.54
C THR A 11 8.99 -16.90 -69.57
N PRO A 12 8.65 -15.98 -68.64
CA PRO A 12 7.51 -16.15 -67.76
C PRO A 12 6.20 -16.10 -68.59
N LYS A 13 5.42 -17.17 -68.52
CA LYS A 13 4.04 -17.15 -68.99
C LYS A 13 3.21 -16.28 -68.07
N GLU A 14 2.69 -15.22 -68.64
CA GLU A 14 1.69 -14.34 -68.03
C GLU A 14 0.41 -15.17 -67.76
N VAL A 15 0.16 -15.51 -66.50
CA VAL A 15 -1.09 -16.16 -66.06
C VAL A 15 -2.11 -15.05 -65.96
N GLN A 16 -2.99 -14.97 -66.96
CA GLN A 16 -4.22 -14.18 -66.88
C GLN A 16 -5.07 -14.76 -65.73
N LYS A 17 -5.18 -14.00 -64.67
CA LYS A 17 -6.07 -14.28 -63.56
C LYS A 17 -7.46 -13.86 -63.97
N GLU A 18 -8.26 -14.86 -64.44
CA GLU A 18 -9.67 -14.70 -64.68
C GLU A 18 -10.32 -14.38 -63.31
N GLU A 19 -10.88 -13.18 -63.16
CA GLU A 19 -11.64 -12.78 -61.98
C GLU A 19 -12.93 -13.60 -61.98
N GLU A 20 -12.92 -14.64 -61.18
CA GLU A 20 -14.13 -15.39 -60.84
C GLU A 20 -15.03 -14.48 -60.00
N LYS A 21 -16.06 -13.93 -60.65
CA LYS A 21 -17.09 -13.11 -60.00
C LYS A 21 -17.94 -14.03 -59.14
N VAL A 22 -17.55 -14.19 -57.87
CA VAL A 22 -18.32 -14.88 -56.85
C VAL A 22 -19.63 -14.13 -56.66
N LEU A 23 -20.72 -14.68 -57.24
CA LEU A 23 -22.08 -14.24 -56.97
C LEU A 23 -22.43 -14.61 -55.53
N THR A 24 -22.24 -13.66 -54.60
CA THR A 24 -22.73 -13.79 -53.24
C THR A 24 -24.27 -13.81 -53.27
N PRO A 25 -24.90 -14.80 -52.63
CA PRO A 25 -26.38 -14.85 -52.58
C PRO A 25 -26.92 -13.67 -51.76
N PRO A 26 -28.05 -13.08 -52.15
CA PRO A 26 -28.57 -11.83 -51.57
C PRO A 26 -29.12 -11.97 -50.13
N TRP A 27 -28.87 -13.09 -49.45
CA TRP A 27 -29.36 -13.36 -48.10
C TRP A 27 -28.22 -13.64 -47.08
N GLU A 28 -26.97 -13.42 -47.48
CA GLU A 28 -25.88 -13.58 -46.51
C GLU A 28 -26.05 -12.52 -45.40
N PRO A 29 -26.40 -12.93 -44.17
CA PRO A 29 -26.57 -11.98 -43.08
C PRO A 29 -25.23 -11.28 -42.87
N GLU A 30 -25.26 -9.95 -42.87
CA GLU A 30 -24.06 -9.14 -42.52
C GLU A 30 -23.44 -9.71 -41.25
N PRO A 31 -22.09 -9.83 -41.18
CA PRO A 31 -21.47 -10.32 -39.98
C PRO A 31 -21.88 -9.40 -38.82
N VAL A 32 -22.68 -9.95 -37.92
CA VAL A 32 -23.06 -9.28 -36.67
C VAL A 32 -21.75 -9.06 -35.94
N THR A 33 -21.20 -7.87 -36.04
CA THR A 33 -20.07 -7.43 -35.25
C THR A 33 -20.55 -7.38 -33.80
N SER A 34 -20.55 -8.54 -33.16
CA SER A 34 -20.74 -8.66 -31.73
C SER A 34 -19.59 -7.91 -31.08
N SER A 35 -19.78 -6.63 -30.84
CA SER A 35 -18.86 -5.83 -30.06
C SER A 35 -18.93 -6.37 -28.63
N THR A 36 -18.04 -7.31 -28.32
CA THR A 36 -17.87 -7.78 -26.95
C THR A 36 -17.62 -6.57 -26.08
N PRO A 37 -18.43 -6.31 -25.05
CA PRO A 37 -18.28 -5.12 -24.23
C PRO A 37 -16.89 -5.12 -23.59
N VAL A 38 -16.11 -4.07 -23.83
CA VAL A 38 -14.77 -3.91 -23.24
C VAL A 38 -14.95 -3.51 -21.78
N ILE A 39 -14.65 -4.44 -20.88
CA ILE A 39 -14.67 -4.17 -19.42
C ILE A 39 -13.35 -3.50 -19.04
N ILE A 40 -13.39 -2.21 -18.79
CA ILE A 40 -12.25 -1.47 -18.28
C ILE A 40 -12.27 -1.50 -16.76
N THR A 41 -11.25 -2.11 -16.15
CA THR A 41 -11.07 -2.15 -14.71
C THR A 41 -10.11 -1.02 -14.29
N LYS A 42 -10.62 -0.04 -13.53
CA LYS A 42 -9.80 1.05 -12.98
C LYS A 42 -9.65 0.88 -11.47
N PRO A 43 -8.44 1.02 -10.92
CA PRO A 43 -8.23 1.02 -9.48
C PRO A 43 -8.89 2.27 -8.87
N LEU A 44 -9.63 2.10 -7.78
CA LEU A 44 -10.30 3.18 -7.07
C LEU A 44 -9.48 3.62 -5.86
N PHE A 45 -9.25 2.69 -4.93
CA PHE A 45 -8.42 2.87 -3.74
C PHE A 45 -8.01 1.51 -3.20
N ALA A 46 -7.05 1.50 -2.28
CA ALA A 46 -6.64 0.31 -1.55
C ALA A 46 -6.88 0.52 -0.05
N ILE A 47 -7.31 -0.55 0.61
CA ILE A 47 -7.37 -0.67 2.06
C ILE A 47 -6.17 -1.51 2.49
N LYS A 48 -5.49 -1.09 3.56
CA LYS A 48 -4.31 -1.78 4.07
C LYS A 48 -4.38 -1.96 5.56
N THR A 49 -3.77 -3.04 6.04
CA THR A 49 -3.44 -3.26 7.45
C THR A 49 -1.96 -3.55 7.59
N ASN A 50 -1.34 -3.08 8.66
CA ASN A 50 0.05 -3.35 8.98
C ASN A 50 0.13 -4.56 9.91
N LEU A 51 0.62 -5.67 9.40
CA LEU A 51 0.72 -6.95 10.12
C LEU A 51 1.60 -6.88 11.37
N LEU A 52 2.53 -5.92 11.45
CA LEU A 52 3.34 -5.72 12.67
C LEU A 52 2.47 -5.17 13.81
N TYR A 53 1.57 -4.24 13.52
CA TYR A 53 0.60 -3.75 14.50
C TYR A 53 -0.45 -4.80 14.83
N ASP A 54 -0.92 -5.56 13.83
CA ASP A 54 -1.88 -6.64 14.05
C ASP A 54 -1.30 -7.73 14.97
N ALA A 55 -0.01 -8.06 14.81
CA ALA A 55 0.70 -8.99 15.71
C ALA A 55 0.78 -8.48 17.16
N LEU A 56 0.80 -7.17 17.37
CA LEU A 56 0.71 -6.50 18.67
C LEU A 56 -0.74 -6.26 19.09
N SER A 57 -1.71 -6.79 18.36
CA SER A 57 -3.14 -6.57 18.55
C SER A 57 -3.54 -5.08 18.49
N ALA A 58 -2.77 -4.27 17.79
CA ALA A 58 -3.07 -2.86 17.58
C ALA A 58 -3.88 -2.69 16.30
N VAL A 59 -5.17 -2.37 16.44
CA VAL A 59 -6.03 -2.13 15.27
C VAL A 59 -5.51 -0.95 14.47
N ASN A 60 -5.26 -1.16 13.19
CA ASN A 60 -4.78 -0.14 12.30
C ASN A 60 -5.48 -0.25 10.94
N LEU A 61 -5.65 0.87 10.29
CA LEU A 61 -6.25 0.95 8.97
C LEU A 61 -5.59 2.05 8.17
N GLU A 62 -5.11 1.72 6.97
CA GLU A 62 -4.58 2.67 6.00
C GLU A 62 -5.42 2.62 4.73
N ILE A 63 -5.80 3.80 4.21
CA ILE A 63 -6.46 3.96 2.92
C ILE A 63 -5.47 4.64 2.00
N GLU A 64 -5.21 4.04 0.84
CA GLU A 64 -4.33 4.60 -0.19
C GLU A 64 -5.08 4.80 -1.50
N VAL A 65 -4.99 6.01 -2.05
CA VAL A 65 -5.60 6.39 -3.31
C VAL A 65 -4.50 6.64 -4.35
N PRO A 66 -4.50 5.90 -5.48
CA PRO A 66 -3.60 6.18 -6.58
C PRO A 66 -4.02 7.47 -7.29
N VAL A 67 -3.06 8.37 -7.51
CA VAL A 67 -3.23 9.66 -8.19
C VAL A 67 -2.41 9.64 -9.48
N GLY A 68 -3.10 9.46 -10.60
CA GLY A 68 -2.46 9.28 -11.89
C GLY A 68 -1.66 7.97 -11.97
N LYS A 69 -0.56 7.97 -12.74
CA LYS A 69 0.23 6.75 -13.00
C LYS A 69 1.32 6.49 -11.94
N ARG A 70 1.84 7.54 -11.31
CA ARG A 70 3.08 7.48 -10.51
C ARG A 70 2.92 7.89 -9.06
N TRP A 71 1.83 8.54 -8.71
CA TRP A 71 1.63 9.05 -7.36
C TRP A 71 0.54 8.27 -6.62
N SER A 72 0.65 8.21 -5.32
CA SER A 72 -0.43 7.80 -4.44
C SER A 72 -0.37 8.59 -3.13
N VAL A 73 -1.52 8.74 -2.51
CA VAL A 73 -1.67 9.39 -1.20
C VAL A 73 -2.32 8.40 -0.26
N ALA A 74 -1.78 8.25 0.92
CA ALA A 74 -2.29 7.36 1.93
C ALA A 74 -2.53 8.09 3.25
N ALA A 75 -3.56 7.65 3.97
CA ALA A 75 -3.87 8.07 5.33
C ALA A 75 -4.05 6.83 6.20
N GLU A 76 -3.37 6.79 7.34
CA GLU A 76 -3.38 5.68 8.30
C GLU A 76 -3.89 6.17 9.65
N GLY A 77 -4.72 5.36 10.28
CA GLY A 77 -5.12 5.50 11.67
C GLY A 77 -4.72 4.26 12.47
N ILE A 78 -4.20 4.45 13.68
CA ILE A 78 -3.80 3.39 14.61
C ILE A 78 -4.58 3.58 15.90
N PHE A 79 -5.29 2.52 16.31
CA PHE A 79 -6.23 2.54 17.45
C PHE A 79 -6.03 1.33 18.36
N PRO A 80 -4.93 1.19 19.07
CA PRO A 80 -4.83 0.14 20.07
C PRO A 80 -5.62 0.53 21.33
N TRP A 81 -6.50 -0.35 21.73
CA TRP A 81 -7.38 -0.15 22.86
C TRP A 81 -7.32 -1.33 23.85
N TRP A 82 -6.15 -1.57 24.44
CA TRP A 82 -6.04 -2.68 25.36
C TRP A 82 -5.70 -2.23 26.78
N LYS A 83 -6.60 -2.56 27.71
CA LYS A 83 -6.30 -2.64 29.13
C LYS A 83 -6.38 -4.11 29.52
N ALA A 84 -5.25 -4.76 29.74
CA ALA A 84 -5.24 -6.08 30.32
C ALA A 84 -5.44 -5.95 31.84
N SER A 85 -6.64 -6.16 32.30
CA SER A 85 -7.02 -6.03 33.72
C SER A 85 -6.30 -7.00 34.69
N ARG A 86 -5.51 -7.93 34.17
CA ARG A 86 -4.81 -8.95 34.95
C ARG A 86 -3.30 -8.92 34.87
N ALA A 87 -2.75 -8.18 33.93
CA ALA A 87 -1.32 -7.97 33.82
C ALA A 87 -1.11 -6.46 33.94
N ASP A 88 -0.11 -6.05 34.69
CA ASP A 88 0.34 -4.66 34.81
C ASP A 88 0.88 -4.13 33.50
N TRP A 89 0.06 -4.26 32.45
CA TRP A 89 0.40 -3.92 31.09
C TRP A 89 -0.69 -3.05 30.48
N THR A 90 -0.35 -1.81 30.18
CA THR A 90 -1.20 -0.88 29.44
C THR A 90 -0.45 -0.46 28.18
N MET A 91 -1.08 -0.64 27.03
CA MET A 91 -0.60 -0.14 25.76
C MET A 91 -1.74 0.58 25.06
N GLN A 92 -1.68 1.90 25.07
CA GLN A 92 -2.61 2.76 24.36
C GLN A 92 -1.80 3.61 23.36
N LEU A 93 -2.17 3.56 22.09
CA LEU A 93 -1.54 4.35 21.04
C LEU A 93 -2.66 4.87 20.13
N LEU A 94 -2.90 6.14 20.09
CA LEU A 94 -3.78 6.78 19.13
C LEU A 94 -2.91 7.61 18.18
N ALA A 95 -2.82 7.22 16.92
CA ALA A 95 -1.98 7.93 15.97
C ALA A 95 -2.65 8.03 14.60
N GLY A 96 -2.29 9.09 13.88
CA GLY A 96 -2.64 9.29 12.49
C GLY A 96 -1.42 9.66 11.68
N HIS A 97 -1.26 9.04 10.51
CA HIS A 97 -0.17 9.32 9.57
C HIS A 97 -0.72 9.60 8.18
N ALA A 98 -0.06 10.49 7.47
CA ALA A 98 -0.29 10.72 6.05
C ALA A 98 1.00 10.44 5.27
N THR A 99 0.86 9.86 4.09
CA THR A 99 2.00 9.51 3.24
C THR A 99 1.71 9.86 1.80
N VAL A 100 2.67 10.49 1.13
CA VAL A 100 2.66 10.71 -0.32
C VAL A 100 3.76 9.86 -0.92
N LYS A 101 3.41 9.00 -1.89
CA LYS A 101 4.33 8.04 -2.51
C LYS A 101 4.53 8.32 -3.99
N TYR A 102 5.75 8.13 -4.46
CA TYR A 102 6.11 8.14 -5.86
C TYR A 102 6.58 6.75 -6.29
N TRP A 103 5.89 6.15 -7.26
CA TRP A 103 6.13 4.80 -7.75
C TRP A 103 7.15 4.80 -8.88
N LEU A 104 8.21 4.01 -8.72
CA LEU A 104 9.35 3.93 -9.64
C LEU A 104 9.10 2.91 -10.77
N GLY A 105 9.94 3.01 -11.81
CA GLY A 105 9.97 2.09 -12.95
C GLY A 105 8.93 2.40 -14.01
N ASP A 106 8.80 1.48 -14.97
CA ASP A 106 7.82 1.59 -16.05
C ASP A 106 6.41 1.30 -15.52
N ARG A 107 5.53 2.32 -15.54
CA ARG A 107 4.17 2.23 -15.00
C ARG A 107 3.14 1.73 -16.00
N ASP A 108 3.48 1.71 -17.27
CA ASP A 108 2.58 1.17 -18.30
C ASP A 108 2.65 -0.37 -18.37
N ALA A 109 3.81 -0.92 -17.97
CA ALA A 109 4.04 -2.38 -17.91
C ALA A 109 3.71 -3.00 -16.54
N ARG A 110 3.44 -2.21 -15.50
CA ARG A 110 3.22 -2.71 -14.13
C ARG A 110 1.81 -2.45 -13.63
N ASP A 111 1.36 -3.37 -12.79
CA ASP A 111 0.11 -3.19 -12.02
C ASP A 111 0.19 -1.96 -11.10
N VAL A 112 -0.96 -1.33 -10.86
CA VAL A 112 -1.08 -0.19 -9.94
C VAL A 112 -0.72 -0.62 -8.53
N LEU A 113 -0.03 0.25 -7.78
CA LEU A 113 0.47 0.02 -6.42
C LEU A 113 1.36 -1.25 -6.33
N THR A 114 2.26 -1.43 -7.30
CA THR A 114 3.27 -2.50 -7.29
C THR A 114 4.65 -2.00 -7.68
N GLY A 115 5.70 -2.68 -7.21
CA GLY A 115 7.09 -2.33 -7.42
C GLY A 115 7.66 -1.44 -6.33
N TRP A 116 8.79 -0.81 -6.62
CA TRP A 116 9.46 0.11 -5.72
C TRP A 116 8.77 1.46 -5.67
N ASN A 117 8.69 2.05 -4.48
CA ASN A 117 8.25 3.42 -4.28
C ASN A 117 9.10 4.13 -3.23
N ILE A 118 9.11 5.45 -3.31
CA ILE A 118 9.70 6.35 -2.32
C ILE A 118 8.56 7.25 -1.86
N GLY A 119 8.46 7.48 -0.54
CA GLY A 119 7.40 8.30 0.04
C GLY A 119 7.92 9.30 1.04
N LEU A 120 7.17 10.37 1.18
CA LEU A 120 7.25 11.30 2.30
C LEU A 120 6.09 10.99 3.24
N TYR A 121 6.36 10.90 4.53
CA TYR A 121 5.33 10.67 5.53
C TYR A 121 5.45 11.66 6.68
N GLY A 122 4.36 11.85 7.37
CA GLY A 122 4.29 12.58 8.61
C GLY A 122 3.07 12.16 9.40
N GLY A 123 3.20 12.23 10.72
CA GLY A 123 2.13 11.82 11.61
C GLY A 123 2.26 12.43 12.99
N ALA A 124 1.20 12.23 13.76
CA ALA A 124 1.16 12.63 15.16
C ALA A 124 0.28 11.65 15.94
N GLY A 125 0.53 11.55 17.23
CA GLY A 125 -0.24 10.67 18.07
C GLY A 125 -0.04 10.91 19.55
N LYS A 126 -0.79 10.12 20.33
CA LYS A 126 -0.70 10.05 21.79
C LYS A 126 -0.44 8.61 22.17
N TYR A 127 0.37 8.43 23.18
CA TYR A 127 0.66 7.10 23.71
C TYR A 127 0.57 7.08 25.24
N ASP A 128 0.20 5.92 25.74
CA ASP A 128 0.25 5.59 27.16
C ASP A 128 0.77 4.14 27.28
N LEU A 129 1.99 4.03 27.77
CA LEU A 129 2.72 2.76 27.83
C LEU A 129 3.10 2.44 29.27
N GLN A 130 2.66 1.29 29.76
CA GLN A 130 3.07 0.72 31.03
C GLN A 130 3.40 -0.76 30.82
N PHE A 131 4.58 -1.19 31.24
CA PHE A 131 5.03 -2.57 31.11
C PHE A 131 5.53 -3.10 32.46
N PHE A 132 4.98 -4.26 32.90
CA PHE A 132 5.49 -5.05 34.02
C PHE A 132 5.70 -4.26 35.33
N ASP A 133 4.66 -3.66 35.87
CA ASP A 133 4.67 -2.98 37.17
C ASP A 133 5.74 -1.87 37.31
N LYS A 134 6.18 -1.34 36.17
CA LYS A 134 7.06 -0.18 36.11
C LYS A 134 6.26 1.11 35.98
N ASP A 135 6.94 2.23 36.22
CA ASP A 135 6.39 3.57 35.98
C ASP A 135 5.78 3.64 34.58
N GLY A 136 4.55 4.16 34.46
CA GLY A 136 3.92 4.43 33.20
C GLY A 136 4.51 5.68 32.54
N GLU A 137 4.57 5.68 31.21
CA GLU A 137 4.95 6.85 30.40
C GLU A 137 3.83 7.17 29.43
N GLN A 138 3.28 8.37 29.54
CA GLN A 138 2.29 8.90 28.62
C GLN A 138 2.79 10.17 27.95
N GLY A 139 2.37 10.39 26.72
CA GLY A 139 2.80 11.58 26.00
C GLY A 139 2.21 11.75 24.61
N ASP A 140 2.64 12.82 24.00
CA ASP A 140 2.34 13.14 22.62
C ASP A 140 3.61 12.96 21.79
N PHE A 141 3.45 12.60 20.52
CA PHE A 141 4.55 12.57 19.57
C PHE A 141 4.13 13.11 18.21
N PHE A 142 5.10 13.58 17.47
CA PHE A 142 4.96 13.77 16.03
C PHE A 142 6.22 13.24 15.34
N ASP A 143 6.05 12.77 14.13
CA ASP A 143 7.11 12.27 13.29
C ASP A 143 6.95 12.72 11.83
N ALA A 144 8.07 12.83 11.14
CA ALA A 144 8.11 13.08 9.71
C ALA A 144 9.39 12.51 9.12
N GLY A 145 9.30 11.99 7.89
CA GLY A 145 10.47 11.38 7.28
C GLY A 145 10.23 10.96 5.83
N ILE A 146 11.23 10.22 5.34
CA ILE A 146 11.20 9.59 4.03
C ILE A 146 11.16 8.08 4.20
N GLN A 147 10.45 7.38 3.32
CA GLN A 147 10.38 5.93 3.31
C GLN A 147 10.69 5.35 1.94
N GLY A 148 11.32 4.19 1.93
CA GLY A 148 11.41 3.32 0.75
C GLY A 148 10.51 2.11 0.96
N ALA A 149 9.79 1.70 -0.08
CA ALA A 149 8.94 0.53 0.00
C ALA A 149 8.96 -0.29 -1.29
N TYR A 150 8.64 -1.57 -1.12
CA TYR A 150 8.45 -2.51 -2.22
C TYR A 150 7.13 -3.26 -2.06
N ALA A 151 6.30 -3.21 -3.10
CA ALA A 151 5.03 -3.92 -3.13
C ALA A 151 5.00 -4.96 -4.24
N HIS A 152 4.54 -6.18 -3.92
CA HIS A 152 4.35 -7.23 -4.91
C HIS A 152 2.95 -7.84 -4.81
N LYS A 153 2.50 -8.38 -5.92
CA LYS A 153 1.18 -8.98 -6.07
C LYS A 153 1.19 -10.40 -5.49
N ILE A 154 0.26 -10.70 -4.58
CA ILE A 154 0.05 -12.05 -4.03
C ILE A 154 -1.27 -12.66 -4.48
N GLY A 155 -2.14 -11.89 -5.14
CA GLY A 155 -3.42 -12.32 -5.66
C GLY A 155 -4.02 -11.32 -6.64
N LYS A 156 -5.23 -11.57 -7.12
CA LYS A 156 -5.91 -10.69 -8.09
C LYS A 156 -6.14 -9.27 -7.52
N CYS A 157 -6.56 -9.18 -6.26
CA CYS A 157 -6.84 -7.93 -5.57
C CYS A 157 -5.89 -7.67 -4.38
N PHE A 158 -5.02 -8.63 -4.03
CA PHE A 158 -4.15 -8.54 -2.86
C PHE A 158 -2.70 -8.30 -3.25
N ARG A 159 -2.03 -7.50 -2.43
CA ARG A 159 -0.60 -7.19 -2.50
C ARG A 159 0.01 -7.24 -1.11
N MET A 160 1.31 -7.48 -1.06
CA MET A 160 2.12 -7.32 0.14
C MET A 160 3.07 -6.16 -0.09
N GLU A 161 3.14 -5.22 0.86
CA GLU A 161 4.04 -4.07 0.82
C GLU A 161 4.95 -4.10 2.05
N TYR A 162 6.25 -3.93 1.82
CA TYR A 162 7.28 -3.79 2.85
C TYR A 162 7.81 -2.38 2.78
N SER A 163 7.82 -1.65 3.89
CA SER A 163 8.35 -0.30 3.93
C SER A 163 9.26 -0.08 5.13
N LEU A 164 10.29 0.73 4.91
CA LEU A 164 11.19 1.23 5.94
C LEU A 164 11.31 2.75 5.78
N GLY A 165 11.19 3.45 6.88
CA GLY A 165 11.28 4.91 6.92
C GLY A 165 12.32 5.41 7.91
N VAL A 166 13.00 6.46 7.51
CA VAL A 166 13.95 7.21 8.32
C VAL A 166 13.45 8.65 8.44
N GLY A 167 13.47 9.19 9.63
CA GLY A 167 12.92 10.51 9.85
C GLY A 167 13.26 11.09 11.22
N TYR A 168 12.58 12.16 11.52
CA TYR A 168 12.63 12.86 12.79
C TYR A 168 11.39 12.49 13.60
N LEU A 169 11.61 12.16 14.86
CA LEU A 169 10.58 11.89 15.86
C LEU A 169 10.81 12.80 17.06
N GLN A 170 9.81 13.58 17.41
CA GLN A 170 9.76 14.31 18.67
C GLN A 170 8.67 13.72 19.55
N ARG A 171 9.01 13.49 20.81
CA ARG A 171 8.05 13.06 21.81
C ARG A 171 8.16 13.91 23.07
N ASP A 172 7.01 14.27 23.62
CA ASP A 172 6.87 14.92 24.90
C ASP A 172 6.26 13.91 25.87
N SER A 173 7.00 13.51 26.89
CA SER A 173 6.60 12.44 27.79
C SER A 173 6.49 12.91 29.23
N LYS A 174 5.51 12.33 29.94
CA LYS A 174 5.30 12.46 31.38
C LYS A 174 5.31 11.07 32.00
N LYS A 175 6.10 10.90 33.05
CA LYS A 175 6.07 9.67 33.84
C LYS A 175 5.04 9.77 34.93
N TYR A 176 4.44 8.65 35.27
CA TYR A 176 3.52 8.53 36.40
C TYR A 176 3.79 7.25 37.17
N ASP A 177 3.72 7.32 38.52
CA ASP A 177 3.80 6.18 39.39
C ASP A 177 2.40 5.63 39.72
N LYS A 178 2.30 4.32 39.85
CA LYS A 178 1.13 3.64 40.36
C LYS A 178 1.21 3.69 41.88
N ALA A 179 0.57 4.65 42.52
CA ALA A 179 0.40 4.64 43.99
C ALA A 179 -0.66 3.59 44.35
N ASN A 180 -0.26 2.54 45.07
CA ASN A 180 -1.16 1.60 45.68
C ASN A 180 -1.76 2.28 46.93
N ASP A 181 -3.00 2.77 46.83
CA ASP A 181 -3.77 3.12 47.99
C ASP A 181 -4.44 1.84 48.54
N THR A 182 -3.76 1.20 49.49
CA THR A 182 -4.22 -0.06 50.15
C THR A 182 -5.42 0.12 51.06
N MET A 183 -5.89 1.35 51.29
CA MET A 183 -6.98 1.57 52.26
C MET A 183 -8.39 1.50 51.68
N HIS A 184 -8.60 1.57 50.36
CA HIS A 184 -9.98 1.64 49.80
C HIS A 184 -10.19 0.82 48.51
N GLY A 185 -9.29 0.00 48.11
CA GLY A 185 -9.48 -0.86 46.92
C GLY A 185 -9.54 -0.12 45.58
N ASP A 186 -9.52 1.19 45.57
CA ASP A 186 -9.51 2.02 44.40
C ASP A 186 -8.07 2.38 44.03
N ILE A 187 -7.65 1.98 42.84
CA ILE A 187 -6.34 2.35 42.25
C ILE A 187 -6.42 3.83 41.89
N LYS A 188 -5.97 4.70 42.76
CA LYS A 188 -5.80 6.11 42.42
C LYS A 188 -4.45 6.32 41.77
N VAL A 189 -4.49 6.67 40.51
CA VAL A 189 -3.29 7.11 39.76
C VAL A 189 -2.98 8.52 40.20
N PHE A 190 -1.95 8.70 41.07
CA PHE A 190 -1.45 10.01 41.41
C PHE A 190 -0.58 10.50 40.27
N ARG A 191 -1.04 11.55 39.61
CA ARG A 191 -0.23 12.29 38.66
C ARG A 191 0.62 13.27 39.45
N TYR A 192 1.89 12.98 39.53
CA TYR A 192 2.84 13.94 40.09
C TYR A 192 2.99 15.14 39.16
N PRO A 193 3.16 16.43 39.62
CA PRO A 193 3.34 17.61 38.78
C PRO A 193 4.80 17.66 38.28
N TRP A 194 5.03 17.64 37.10
CA TRP A 194 6.00 16.91 36.42
C TRP A 194 6.67 17.65 35.32
N GLU A 195 7.93 17.44 35.20
CA GLU A 195 8.74 17.82 34.08
C GLU A 195 8.27 17.08 32.82
N VAL A 196 7.69 17.84 31.90
CA VAL A 196 7.49 17.34 30.52
C VAL A 196 8.88 17.15 29.94
N LYS A 197 9.29 15.91 29.75
CA LYS A 197 10.59 15.62 29.16
C LYS A 197 10.46 15.52 27.66
N ARG A 198 10.97 16.55 26.96
CA ARG A 198 11.05 16.52 25.49
C ARG A 198 12.25 15.69 25.05
N ARG A 199 12.01 14.73 24.15
CA ARG A 199 13.04 13.92 23.51
C ARG A 199 12.91 14.01 22.02
N GLN A 200 14.04 14.10 21.34
CA GLN A 200 14.14 14.14 19.89
C GLN A 200 14.99 12.95 19.44
N TRP A 201 14.60 12.34 18.33
CA TRP A 201 15.28 11.22 17.73
C TRP A 201 15.35 11.43 16.22
N PHE A 202 16.49 11.13 15.64
CA PHE A 202 16.66 11.03 14.20
C PHE A 202 17.21 9.67 13.86
N GLY A 203 16.49 8.92 12.99
CA GLY A 203 16.85 7.56 12.64
C GLY A 203 15.65 6.78 12.07
N PRO A 204 15.64 5.45 12.18
CA PRO A 204 14.46 4.65 11.79
C PRO A 204 13.24 5.04 12.64
N THR A 205 12.17 5.47 11.97
CA THR A 205 10.93 5.92 12.62
C THR A 205 9.70 5.17 12.12
N SER A 206 9.82 4.44 11.00
CA SER A 206 8.72 3.64 10.45
C SER A 206 9.23 2.32 9.90
N ALA A 207 8.53 1.23 10.25
CA ALA A 207 8.70 -0.08 9.63
C ALA A 207 7.33 -0.74 9.50
N LYS A 208 6.95 -1.17 8.28
CA LYS A 208 5.64 -1.75 8.01
C LYS A 208 5.76 -3.00 7.14
N ILE A 209 4.93 -3.99 7.44
CA ILE A 209 4.60 -5.10 6.55
C ILE A 209 3.10 -5.04 6.35
N SER A 210 2.65 -4.56 5.19
CA SER A 210 1.24 -4.27 4.99
C SER A 210 0.60 -5.25 4.01
N LEU A 211 -0.54 -5.79 4.42
CA LEU A 211 -1.46 -6.47 3.51
C LEU A 211 -2.35 -5.42 2.86
N VAL A 212 -2.35 -5.40 1.53
CA VAL A 212 -3.00 -4.40 0.69
C VAL A 212 -4.14 -5.05 -0.07
N TRP A 213 -5.35 -4.57 0.12
CA TRP A 213 -6.53 -4.97 -0.65
C TRP A 213 -6.92 -3.85 -1.61
N LEU A 214 -6.74 -4.08 -2.93
CA LEU A 214 -7.08 -3.12 -3.97
C LEU A 214 -8.52 -3.28 -4.40
N LEU A 215 -9.28 -2.21 -4.30
CA LEU A 215 -10.64 -2.12 -4.79
C LEU A 215 -10.67 -1.47 -6.18
N ASN A 216 -11.33 -2.15 -7.11
CA ASN A 216 -11.39 -1.76 -8.51
C ASN A 216 -12.83 -1.45 -8.92
N LYS A 217 -13.01 -0.41 -9.72
CA LYS A 217 -14.26 -0.12 -10.40
C LYS A 217 -14.23 -0.73 -11.80
N LYS A 218 -15.23 -1.56 -12.12
CA LYS A 218 -15.46 -2.08 -13.48
C LYS A 218 -16.36 -1.09 -14.22
N THR A 219 -15.94 -0.65 -15.39
CA THR A 219 -16.75 0.17 -16.29
C THR A 219 -16.87 -0.57 -17.61
N VAL A 220 -18.10 -0.79 -18.06
CA VAL A 220 -18.40 -1.33 -19.39
C VAL A 220 -18.42 -0.16 -20.37
N LYS A 221 -17.68 -0.30 -21.47
CA LYS A 221 -17.62 0.72 -22.53
C LYS A 221 -18.10 0.10 -23.84
#